data_b6cd839ac1559d54be233d8150a40b6d
#
_entry.id   b6cd839ac1559d54be233d8150a40b6d
#
_cell.length_a   1.000
_cell.length_b   1.000
_cell.length_c   1.000
_cell.angle_alpha   90.00
_cell.angle_beta   90.00
_cell.angle_gamma   90.00
#
_symmetry.space_group_name_H-M   'P 1'
#
loop_
_entity.id
_entity.type
_entity.pdbx_description
1 polymer ?
#
loop_
_entity_poly.entity_id
_entity_poly.type
_entity_poly.pdbx_seq_one_letter_code
_entity_poly.pdbx_strand_id
1 'polypeptide(L)'
;MNTNWLLVNTPEAAKRAAEHLRQASILGIDTEYDSFRYFREKLCLIQIYAKPTTYVIDAMAQLDLSFLARPLKSKSVVKILHAADNDIRLLKRDYGFEFKNIFDTHR
;
A
#
# COMPACT_ATOMS: atom_id res chain seq x y z
N MET A 1 -7.01 -23.65 -3.05
CA MET A 1 -6.70 -22.33 -3.60
C MET A 1 -5.41 -21.82 -3.01
N ASN A 2 -4.47 -21.48 -3.87
CA ASN A 2 -3.17 -20.98 -3.41
C ASN A 2 -3.25 -19.49 -3.14
N THR A 3 -2.88 -19.12 -1.92
CA THR A 3 -2.75 -17.73 -1.55
C THR A 3 -1.27 -17.41 -1.44
N ASN A 4 -0.79 -16.59 -2.35
CA ASN A 4 0.60 -16.13 -2.31
C ASN A 4 0.67 -14.82 -1.56
N TRP A 5 1.49 -14.79 -0.53
CA TRP A 5 1.78 -13.53 0.14
C TRP A 5 3.26 -13.45 0.49
N LEU A 6 3.76 -12.23 0.58
CA LEU A 6 5.16 -11.97 0.88
C LEU A 6 5.24 -10.86 1.92
N LEU A 7 5.92 -11.14 3.03
CA LEU A 7 6.20 -10.13 4.03
C LEU A 7 7.32 -9.21 3.54
N VAL A 8 7.06 -7.91 3.54
CA VAL A 8 8.04 -6.91 3.11
C VAL A 8 8.54 -6.18 4.34
N ASN A 9 9.63 -6.68 4.92
CA ASN A 9 10.29 -6.07 6.06
C ASN A 9 11.81 -5.96 5.88
N THR A 10 12.29 -6.20 4.66
CA THR A 10 13.70 -6.08 4.30
C THR A 10 13.82 -5.30 2.99
N PRO A 11 15.00 -4.70 2.73
CA PRO A 11 15.22 -4.03 1.44
C PRO A 11 15.07 -4.97 0.24
N GLU A 12 15.47 -6.23 0.37
CA GLU A 12 15.38 -7.22 -0.71
C GLU A 12 13.93 -7.53 -1.04
N ALA A 13 13.08 -7.72 -0.02
CA ALA A 13 11.66 -7.94 -0.24
C ALA A 13 10.99 -6.70 -0.84
N ALA A 14 11.37 -5.51 -0.40
CA ALA A 14 10.86 -4.26 -0.96
C ALA A 14 11.23 -4.12 -2.44
N LYS A 15 12.41 -4.53 -2.82
CA LYS A 15 12.85 -4.50 -4.22
C LYS A 15 12.00 -5.43 -5.09
N ARG A 16 11.70 -6.63 -4.60
CA ARG A 16 10.83 -7.56 -5.30
C ARG A 16 9.43 -6.99 -5.49
N ALA A 17 8.88 -6.42 -4.44
CA ALA A 17 7.57 -5.79 -4.51
C ALA A 17 7.57 -4.66 -5.54
N ALA A 18 8.60 -3.80 -5.50
CA ALA A 18 8.71 -2.68 -6.41
C ALA A 18 8.72 -3.13 -7.88
N GLU A 19 9.43 -4.19 -8.19
CA GLU A 19 9.50 -4.72 -9.55
C GLU A 19 8.15 -5.24 -10.03
N HIS A 20 7.44 -5.96 -9.19
CA HIS A 20 6.11 -6.46 -9.52
C HIS A 20 5.11 -5.32 -9.72
N LEU A 21 5.12 -4.35 -8.81
CA LEU A 21 4.18 -3.23 -8.85
C LEU A 21 4.37 -2.35 -10.08
N ARG A 22 5.59 -2.28 -10.63
CA ARG A 22 5.82 -1.54 -11.86
C ARG A 22 5.05 -2.08 -13.05
N GLN A 23 4.70 -3.36 -13.02
CA GLN A 23 4.02 -4.03 -14.12
C GLN A 23 2.52 -4.17 -13.89
N ALA A 24 2.05 -3.84 -12.71
CA ALA A 24 0.65 -4.02 -12.36
C ALA A 24 -0.21 -2.91 -12.93
N SER A 25 -1.41 -3.28 -13.39
CA SER A 25 -2.41 -2.32 -13.86
C SER A 25 -3.56 -2.15 -12.87
N ILE A 26 -3.66 -3.05 -11.90
CA ILE A 26 -4.69 -3.01 -10.86
C ILE A 26 -4.03 -3.40 -9.54
N LEU A 27 -4.27 -2.61 -8.50
CA LEU A 27 -3.79 -2.89 -7.16
C LEU A 27 -4.96 -2.85 -6.17
N GLY A 28 -5.03 -3.85 -5.30
CA GLY A 28 -5.88 -3.77 -4.12
C GLY A 28 -5.04 -3.23 -2.97
N ILE A 29 -5.58 -2.29 -2.18
CA ILE A 29 -4.80 -1.64 -1.11
C ILE A 29 -5.61 -1.61 0.16
N ASP A 30 -4.97 -1.96 1.26
CA ASP A 30 -5.53 -1.83 2.60
C ASP A 30 -4.43 -1.42 3.56
N THR A 31 -4.80 -0.74 4.63
CA THR A 31 -3.83 -0.28 5.63
C THR A 31 -4.33 -0.61 7.02
N GLU A 32 -3.38 -0.79 7.94
CA GLU A 32 -3.67 -0.93 9.35
C GLU A 32 -2.96 0.16 10.13
N TYR A 33 -3.72 0.93 10.90
CA TYR A 33 -3.22 1.99 11.75
C TYR A 33 -3.52 1.66 13.22
N ASP A 34 -2.57 2.01 14.09
CA ASP A 34 -2.72 1.87 15.53
C ASP A 34 -2.85 3.27 16.13
N SER A 35 -4.05 3.59 16.67
CA SER A 35 -4.29 4.85 17.36
C SER A 35 -4.35 4.66 18.89
N PHE A 36 -4.30 3.42 19.35
CA PHE A 36 -4.53 3.10 20.75
C PHE A 36 -3.36 3.52 21.65
N ARG A 37 -2.12 3.41 21.14
CA ARG A 37 -0.90 3.65 21.90
C ARG A 37 -0.24 5.00 21.60
N TYR A 38 -0.78 5.77 20.65
CA TYR A 38 -0.11 6.96 20.13
C TYR A 38 -1.05 8.15 20.17
N PHE A 39 -0.49 9.34 20.23
CA PHE A 39 -1.27 10.57 20.17
C PHE A 39 -2.01 10.73 18.85
N ARG A 40 -1.49 10.12 17.81
CA ARG A 40 -2.14 10.08 16.50
C ARG A 40 -1.94 8.70 15.89
N GLU A 41 -2.75 8.39 14.90
CA GLU A 41 -2.67 7.11 14.25
C GLU A 41 -1.27 6.89 13.68
N LYS A 42 -0.71 5.72 13.93
CA LYS A 42 0.57 5.29 13.39
C LYS A 42 0.36 4.14 12.42
N LEU A 43 0.88 4.28 11.22
CA LEU A 43 0.80 3.23 10.21
C LEU A 43 1.63 2.04 10.64
N CYS A 44 1.01 0.86 10.66
CA CYS A 44 1.67 -0.39 11.03
C CYS A 44 1.89 -1.29 9.83
N LEU A 45 0.84 -1.46 8.99
CA LEU A 45 0.91 -2.34 7.84
C LEU A 45 0.26 -1.69 6.62
N ILE A 46 0.84 -1.94 5.46
CA ILE A 46 0.20 -1.70 4.17
C ILE A 46 0.09 -3.04 3.47
N GLN A 47 -1.12 -3.43 3.07
CA GLN A 47 -1.31 -4.62 2.27
C GLN A 47 -1.62 -4.20 0.84
N ILE A 48 -0.85 -4.74 -0.10
CA ILE A 48 -1.04 -4.45 -1.52
C ILE A 48 -1.16 -5.77 -2.28
N TYR A 49 -2.31 -5.96 -2.90
CA TYR A 49 -2.53 -7.10 -3.77
C TYR A 49 -2.22 -6.70 -5.20
N ALA A 50 -1.24 -7.36 -5.79
CA ALA A 50 -0.92 -7.30 -7.21
C ALA A 50 -0.91 -8.73 -7.71
N LYS A 51 -1.96 -9.12 -8.42
CA LYS A 51 -2.17 -10.53 -8.81
C LYS A 51 -0.88 -11.19 -9.28
N PRO A 52 -0.51 -12.35 -8.78
CA PRO A 52 -1.24 -13.21 -7.82
C PRO A 52 -0.75 -13.08 -6.37
N THR A 53 -0.05 -12.02 -6.02
CA THR A 53 0.65 -11.90 -4.74
C THR A 53 0.09 -10.77 -3.88
N THR A 54 -0.10 -11.05 -2.60
CA THR A 54 -0.37 -10.01 -1.60
C THR A 54 0.94 -9.67 -0.90
N TYR A 55 1.34 -8.41 -0.98
CA TYR A 55 2.51 -7.90 -0.26
C TYR A 55 2.04 -7.30 1.07
N VAL A 56 2.57 -7.83 2.16
CA VAL A 56 2.30 -7.32 3.50
C VAL A 56 3.51 -6.49 3.89
N ILE A 57 3.38 -5.18 3.81
CA ILE A 57 4.49 -4.26 4.03
C ILE A 57 4.48 -3.80 5.48
N ASP A 58 5.56 -4.09 6.18
CA ASP A 58 5.76 -3.65 7.56
C ASP A 58 6.25 -2.20 7.55
N ALA A 59 5.33 -1.27 7.79
CA ALA A 59 5.65 0.15 7.79
C ALA A 59 6.49 0.56 9.02
N MET A 60 6.58 -0.30 10.03
CA MET A 60 7.38 -0.04 11.22
C MET A 60 8.83 -0.50 11.06
N ALA A 61 9.16 -1.18 9.98
CA ALA A 61 10.50 -1.70 9.72
C ALA A 61 11.48 -0.63 9.19
N GLN A 62 11.02 0.61 9.03
CA GLN A 62 11.83 1.75 8.58
C GLN A 62 12.43 1.52 7.18
N LEU A 63 11.66 0.95 6.30
CA LEU A 63 12.03 0.76 4.92
C LEU A 63 11.77 2.03 4.11
N ASP A 64 12.52 2.18 3.02
CA ASP A 64 12.21 3.19 2.01
C ASP A 64 11.00 2.71 1.20
N LEU A 65 9.86 3.36 1.39
CA LEU A 65 8.62 3.00 0.71
C LEU A 65 8.33 3.91 -0.50
N SER A 66 9.31 4.70 -0.93
CA SER A 66 9.13 5.63 -2.04
C SER A 66 8.74 4.94 -3.35
N PHE A 67 9.01 3.64 -3.48
CA PHE A 67 8.62 2.89 -4.67
C PHE A 67 7.10 2.83 -4.86
N LEU A 68 6.33 3.08 -3.81
CA LEU A 68 4.87 3.12 -3.91
C LEU A 68 4.35 4.38 -4.58
N ALA A 69 5.13 5.46 -4.61
CA ALA A 69 4.68 6.74 -5.11
C ALA A 69 4.20 6.67 -6.57
N ARG A 70 4.97 6.00 -7.43
CA ARG A 70 4.65 5.93 -8.86
C ARG A 70 3.35 5.18 -9.14
N PRO A 71 3.16 3.93 -8.68
CA PRO A 71 1.90 3.23 -8.96
C PRO A 71 0.70 3.91 -8.34
N LEU A 72 0.82 4.53 -7.17
CA LEU A 72 -0.29 5.22 -6.55
C LEU A 72 -0.70 6.46 -7.35
N LYS A 73 0.24 7.18 -7.91
CA LYS A 73 0.01 8.39 -8.68
C LYS A 73 -0.40 8.11 -10.12
N SER A 74 -0.09 6.95 -10.64
CA SER A 74 -0.30 6.63 -12.07
C SER A 74 -1.78 6.56 -12.41
N LYS A 75 -2.20 7.27 -13.46
CA LYS A 75 -3.56 7.19 -13.97
C LYS A 75 -3.84 5.86 -14.66
N SER A 76 -2.81 5.15 -15.10
CA SER A 76 -2.96 3.87 -15.79
C SER A 76 -3.07 2.70 -14.83
N VAL A 77 -2.92 2.91 -13.52
CA VAL A 77 -3.05 1.87 -12.51
C VAL A 77 -4.30 2.14 -11.68
N VAL A 78 -5.23 1.20 -11.70
CA VAL A 78 -6.45 1.30 -10.87
C VAL A 78 -6.10 0.87 -9.45
N LYS A 79 -6.41 1.71 -8.47
CA LYS A 79 -6.27 1.37 -7.06
C LYS A 79 -7.64 1.08 -6.48
N ILE A 80 -7.83 -0.14 -5.99
CA ILE A 80 -9.08 -0.58 -5.38
C ILE A 80 -8.92 -0.54 -3.87
N LEU A 81 -9.76 0.25 -3.22
CA LEU A 81 -9.79 0.38 -1.76
C LEU A 81 -11.23 0.28 -1.27
N HIS A 82 -11.40 0.05 0.03
CA HIS A 82 -12.70 0.08 0.67
C HIS A 82 -12.71 1.18 1.72
N ALA A 83 -13.65 2.14 1.60
CA ALA A 83 -13.76 3.29 2.49
C ALA A 83 -12.43 4.05 2.55
N ALA A 84 -11.96 4.50 1.40
CA ALA A 84 -10.57 4.92 1.18
C ALA A 84 -10.18 6.25 1.82
N ASP A 85 -11.13 7.10 2.19
CA ASP A 85 -10.84 8.49 2.57
C ASP A 85 -9.79 8.58 3.67
N ASN A 86 -9.92 7.77 4.71
CA ASN A 86 -8.99 7.81 5.83
C ASN A 86 -7.60 7.27 5.46
N ASP A 87 -7.56 6.16 4.72
CA ASP A 87 -6.30 5.56 4.29
C ASP A 87 -5.50 6.52 3.41
N ILE A 88 -6.18 7.15 2.46
CA ILE A 88 -5.55 8.10 1.56
C ILE A 88 -5.02 9.30 2.32
N ARG A 89 -5.83 9.83 3.24
CA ARG A 89 -5.43 10.99 4.05
C ARG A 89 -4.19 10.67 4.87
N LEU A 90 -4.15 9.51 5.49
CA LEU A 90 -3.04 9.14 6.38
C LEU A 90 -1.77 8.80 5.59
N LEU A 91 -1.89 8.14 4.45
CA LEU A 91 -0.73 7.87 3.60
C LEU A 91 -0.16 9.16 3.01
N LYS A 92 -1.03 10.11 2.66
CA LYS A 92 -0.58 11.42 2.21
C LYS A 92 0.13 12.18 3.32
N ARG A 93 -0.41 12.14 4.54
CA ARG A 93 0.21 12.79 5.70
C ARG A 93 1.61 12.25 5.98
N ASP A 94 1.76 10.93 5.96
CA ASP A 94 2.99 10.29 6.42
C ASP A 94 4.06 10.18 5.32
N TYR A 95 3.65 10.07 4.05
CA TYR A 95 4.58 9.84 2.94
C TYR A 95 4.46 10.85 1.82
N GLY A 96 3.46 11.71 1.85
CA GLY A 96 3.21 12.63 0.73
C GLY A 96 2.70 11.96 -0.53
N PHE A 97 2.19 10.75 -0.43
CA PHE A 97 1.71 10.03 -1.61
C PHE A 97 0.50 10.71 -2.22
N GLU A 98 0.50 10.79 -3.56
CA GLU A 98 -0.65 11.21 -4.33
C GLU A 98 -1.36 9.99 -4.89
N PHE A 99 -2.69 10.03 -4.92
CA PHE A 99 -3.51 8.94 -5.43
C PHE A 99 -4.29 9.42 -6.64
N LYS A 100 -4.25 8.64 -7.71
CA LYS A 100 -5.07 8.84 -8.89
C LYS A 100 -5.67 7.51 -9.31
N ASN A 101 -6.83 7.57 -9.97
CA ASN A 101 -7.55 6.41 -10.49
C ASN A 101 -7.92 5.42 -9.36
N ILE A 102 -8.70 5.92 -8.41
CA ILE A 102 -9.15 5.15 -7.26
C ILE A 102 -10.55 4.63 -7.51
N PHE A 103 -10.75 3.35 -7.23
CA PHE A 103 -12.07 2.74 -7.17
C PHE A 103 -12.36 2.35 -5.73
N ASP A 104 -13.31 3.06 -5.09
CA ASP A 104 -13.68 2.79 -3.70
C ASP A 104 -14.92 1.91 -3.68
N THR A 105 -14.77 0.70 -3.15
CA THR A 105 -15.87 -0.27 -3.14
C THR A 105 -16.96 0.05 -2.14
N HIS A 106 -16.73 1.01 -1.24
CA HIS A 106 -17.71 1.42 -0.25
C HIS A 106 -18.87 2.22 -0.86
N ARG A 107 -18.64 2.83 -2.00
CA ARG A 107 -19.64 3.72 -2.65
C ARG A 107 -20.63 3.01 -3.54
#